data_47f3c8e48f70b261a24758eb71d8bc38
#
_entry.id   47f3c8e48f70b261a24758eb71d8bc38
#
_cell.length_a   1.000
_cell.length_b   1.000
_cell.length_c   1.000
_cell.angle_alpha   90.00
_cell.angle_beta   90.00
_cell.angle_gamma   90.00
#
_symmetry.space_group_name_H-M   'P 1'
#
loop_
_entity.id
_entity.type
_entity.pdbx_description
1 polymer ?
#
loop_
_entity_poly.entity_id
_entity_poly.type
_entity_poly.pdbx_seq_one_letter_code
_entity_poly.pdbx_strand_id
1 'polypeptide(L)'
;MVLVANRFGLRAALDGTSGTVTEFLEQLVGETIDAHAHRHDMIAARNANGLGVEDGELLLYRAATLRGRTSGKPYVYAESVIVVSRLPMGFGNQLETSTVPIGRILEEMRVTVSRHAIGEPDGVPRPNRDMKVSDYLVARTYRLESQQTPVMIITEWFLKTLTPFFSPA
;
A
#
# COMPACT_ATOMS: atom_id res chain seq x y z
N MET A 1 13.99 23.76 -3.34
CA MET A 1 12.90 24.37 -2.55
C MET A 1 11.53 23.81 -2.90
N VAL A 2 11.14 23.71 -4.17
CA VAL A 2 9.85 23.14 -4.62
C VAL A 2 9.66 21.68 -4.14
N LEU A 3 10.68 20.86 -4.19
CA LEU A 3 10.60 19.44 -3.80
C LEU A 3 10.28 19.23 -2.30
N VAL A 4 10.76 20.12 -1.44
CA VAL A 4 10.53 20.06 0.01
C VAL A 4 9.09 20.47 0.33
N ALA A 5 8.60 21.55 -0.29
CA ALA A 5 7.21 21.99 -0.11
C ALA A 5 6.21 20.91 -0.54
N ASN A 6 6.48 20.22 -1.65
CA ASN A 6 5.64 19.13 -2.16
C ASN A 6 5.58 17.93 -1.22
N ARG A 7 6.70 17.57 -0.60
CA ARG A 7 6.74 16.48 0.38
C ARG A 7 5.93 16.82 1.63
N PHE A 8 6.04 18.03 2.14
CA PHE A 8 5.28 18.49 3.31
C PHE A 8 3.79 18.56 3.03
N GLY A 9 3.37 19.10 1.89
CA GLY A 9 1.97 19.17 1.50
C GLY A 9 1.33 17.80 1.34
N LEU A 10 2.02 16.88 0.66
CA LEU A 10 1.54 15.49 0.52
C LEU A 10 1.45 14.78 1.87
N ARG A 11 2.48 14.92 2.72
CA ARG A 11 2.48 14.30 4.06
C ARG A 11 1.31 14.80 4.90
N ALA A 12 1.11 16.12 4.95
CA ALA A 12 0.00 16.71 5.69
C ALA A 12 -1.37 16.24 5.17
N ALA A 13 -1.53 16.14 3.84
CA ALA A 13 -2.76 15.63 3.23
C ALA A 13 -3.02 14.16 3.58
N LEU A 14 -1.98 13.32 3.56
CA LEU A 14 -2.08 11.91 3.94
C LEU A 14 -2.40 11.73 5.42
N ASP A 15 -1.78 12.52 6.30
CA ASP A 15 -2.01 12.46 7.75
C ASP A 15 -3.43 12.91 8.13
N GLY A 16 -4.04 13.80 7.33
CA GLY A 16 -5.42 14.27 7.50
C GLY A 16 -6.51 13.36 6.89
N THR A 17 -6.12 12.28 6.20
CA THR A 17 -7.07 11.41 5.49
C THR A 17 -7.45 10.20 6.33
N SER A 18 -8.75 9.99 6.54
CA SER A 18 -9.31 8.83 7.25
C SER A 18 -9.68 7.66 6.34
N GLY A 19 -9.77 7.87 5.03
CA GLY A 19 -10.15 6.88 4.03
C GLY A 19 -8.97 6.05 3.50
N THR A 20 -9.22 5.30 2.45
CA THR A 20 -8.20 4.51 1.76
C THR A 20 -7.26 5.41 0.93
N VAL A 21 -6.05 4.91 0.64
CA VAL A 21 -5.13 5.60 -0.28
C VAL A 21 -5.74 5.76 -1.67
N THR A 22 -6.57 4.81 -2.08
CA THR A 22 -7.25 4.84 -3.38
C THR A 22 -8.23 6.01 -3.47
N GLU A 23 -9.09 6.18 -2.45
CA GLU A 23 -10.01 7.33 -2.38
C GLU A 23 -9.27 8.65 -2.36
N PHE A 24 -8.19 8.74 -1.58
CA PHE A 24 -7.33 9.93 -1.54
C PHE A 24 -6.79 10.25 -2.93
N LEU A 25 -6.24 9.26 -3.65
CA LEU A 25 -5.71 9.46 -4.99
C LEU A 25 -6.81 9.87 -5.98
N GLU A 26 -7.96 9.18 -5.98
CA GLU A 26 -9.07 9.49 -6.89
C GLU A 26 -9.58 10.91 -6.72
N GLN A 27 -9.69 11.39 -5.49
CA GLN A 27 -10.06 12.79 -5.20
C GLN A 27 -8.99 13.77 -5.66
N LEU A 28 -7.71 13.43 -5.47
CA LEU A 28 -6.59 14.30 -5.83
C LEU A 28 -6.39 14.43 -7.34
N VAL A 29 -6.43 13.32 -8.05
CA VAL A 29 -6.09 13.27 -9.49
C VAL A 29 -7.31 13.35 -10.42
N GLY A 30 -8.52 13.16 -9.89
CA GLY A 30 -9.78 13.29 -10.63
C GLY A 30 -10.09 12.13 -11.58
N GLU A 31 -9.52 10.95 -11.36
CA GLU A 31 -9.78 9.74 -12.15
C GLU A 31 -9.80 8.49 -11.28
N THR A 32 -10.40 7.42 -11.80
CA THR A 32 -10.42 6.11 -11.14
C THR A 32 -9.01 5.51 -11.08
N ILE A 33 -8.67 4.88 -9.96
CA ILE A 33 -7.38 4.24 -9.72
C ILE A 33 -7.51 2.72 -9.82
N ASP A 34 -6.64 2.13 -10.63
CA ASP A 34 -6.46 0.68 -10.74
C ASP A 34 -5.13 0.25 -10.12
N ALA A 35 -5.10 -0.96 -9.58
CA ALA A 35 -3.90 -1.58 -9.04
C ALA A 35 -3.36 -2.64 -10.03
N HIS A 36 -2.17 -2.40 -10.55
CA HIS A 36 -1.49 -3.32 -11.47
C HIS A 36 -0.43 -4.10 -10.72
N ALA A 37 -0.70 -5.39 -10.46
CA ALA A 37 0.23 -6.26 -9.75
C ALA A 37 1.43 -6.62 -10.63
N HIS A 38 2.63 -6.51 -10.05
CA HIS A 38 3.90 -6.93 -10.66
C HIS A 38 4.37 -8.26 -10.09
N ARG A 39 4.02 -8.52 -8.82
CA ARG A 39 4.37 -9.74 -8.10
C ARG A 39 3.22 -10.17 -7.20
N HIS A 40 3.06 -11.49 -7.10
CA HIS A 40 2.07 -12.14 -6.27
C HIS A 40 2.62 -13.51 -5.87
N ASP A 41 3.42 -13.54 -4.80
CA ASP A 41 4.22 -14.71 -4.43
C ASP A 41 3.93 -15.13 -2.98
N MET A 42 3.94 -16.42 -2.73
CA MET A 42 3.98 -16.93 -1.36
C MET A 42 5.42 -16.89 -0.84
N ILE A 43 5.59 -16.34 0.34
CA ILE A 43 6.88 -16.21 1.03
C ILE A 43 6.79 -16.76 2.44
N ALA A 44 7.91 -17.25 2.97
CA ALA A 44 7.98 -17.71 4.36
C ALA A 44 8.21 -16.54 5.32
N ALA A 45 7.43 -16.48 6.40
CA ALA A 45 7.64 -15.55 7.50
C ALA A 45 8.98 -15.82 8.20
N ARG A 46 9.59 -14.78 8.73
CA ARG A 46 10.78 -14.83 9.57
C ARG A 46 10.52 -14.11 10.90
N ASN A 47 11.38 -14.37 11.88
CA ASN A 47 11.32 -13.77 13.22
C ASN A 47 11.07 -12.25 13.18
N ALA A 48 10.34 -11.76 14.15
CA ALA A 48 10.02 -10.33 14.31
C ALA A 48 9.32 -9.70 13.10
N ASN A 49 8.43 -10.43 12.44
CA ASN A 49 7.77 -10.00 11.22
C ASN A 49 6.68 -8.93 11.40
N GLY A 50 6.34 -8.53 12.61
CA GLY A 50 5.30 -7.52 12.88
C GLY A 50 3.86 -7.98 12.68
N LEU A 51 3.64 -9.24 12.21
CA LEU A 51 2.33 -9.82 11.93
C LEU A 51 1.90 -10.85 13.00
N GLY A 52 2.79 -11.19 13.92
CA GLY A 52 2.50 -12.20 14.96
C GLY A 52 2.21 -13.57 14.36
N VAL A 53 2.96 -13.96 13.34
CA VAL A 53 2.96 -15.30 12.76
C VAL A 53 4.27 -16.00 13.06
N GLU A 54 4.25 -17.32 13.07
CA GLU A 54 5.43 -18.14 13.35
C GLU A 54 6.39 -18.16 12.16
N ASP A 55 7.67 -18.43 12.44
CA ASP A 55 8.67 -18.63 11.40
C ASP A 55 8.28 -19.78 10.48
N GLY A 56 8.42 -19.55 9.18
CA GLY A 56 8.07 -20.51 8.15
C GLY A 56 6.60 -20.52 7.75
N GLU A 57 5.72 -19.81 8.46
CA GLU A 57 4.33 -19.63 8.04
C GLU A 57 4.29 -18.88 6.69
N LEU A 58 3.41 -19.33 5.79
CA LEU A 58 3.31 -18.75 4.46
C LEU A 58 2.51 -17.45 4.48
N LEU A 59 3.12 -16.41 3.93
CA LEU A 59 2.55 -15.09 3.72
C LEU A 59 2.43 -14.81 2.23
N LEU A 60 1.42 -14.05 1.84
CA LEU A 60 1.34 -13.54 0.47
C LEU A 60 2.12 -12.22 0.37
N TYR A 61 3.15 -12.20 -0.47
CA TYR A 61 3.81 -10.98 -0.88
C TYR A 61 3.20 -10.47 -2.19
N ARG A 62 2.85 -9.20 -2.22
CA ARG A 62 2.32 -8.54 -3.40
C ARG A 62 3.00 -7.20 -3.63
N ALA A 63 3.46 -6.97 -4.85
CA ALA A 63 3.91 -5.67 -5.32
C ALA A 63 2.98 -5.17 -6.43
N ALA A 64 2.54 -3.94 -6.33
CA ALA A 64 1.62 -3.33 -7.30
C ALA A 64 1.89 -1.84 -7.49
N THR A 65 1.52 -1.33 -8.65
CA THR A 65 1.48 0.10 -8.94
C THR A 65 0.04 0.57 -9.04
N LEU A 66 -0.33 1.59 -8.26
CA LEU A 66 -1.60 2.29 -8.40
C LEU A 66 -1.48 3.31 -9.53
N ARG A 67 -2.33 3.16 -10.54
CA ARG A 67 -2.32 3.97 -11.77
C ARG A 67 -3.69 4.56 -12.05
N GLY A 68 -3.70 5.74 -12.66
CA GLY A 68 -4.91 6.30 -13.21
C GLY A 68 -5.42 5.43 -14.36
N ARG A 69 -6.71 5.08 -14.31
CA ARG A 69 -7.33 4.23 -15.36
C ARG A 69 -7.31 4.89 -16.72
N THR A 70 -7.56 6.19 -16.77
CA THR A 70 -7.63 6.96 -18.01
C THR A 70 -6.25 7.41 -18.48
N SER A 71 -5.46 7.96 -17.58
CA SER A 71 -4.15 8.51 -17.93
C SER A 71 -3.04 7.48 -18.06
N GLY A 72 -3.18 6.32 -17.42
CA GLY A 72 -2.13 5.32 -17.27
C GLY A 72 -0.96 5.76 -16.38
N LYS A 73 -1.02 6.96 -15.78
CA LYS A 73 0.06 7.50 -14.95
C LYS A 73 0.20 6.72 -13.65
N PRO A 74 1.42 6.31 -13.27
CA PRO A 74 1.66 5.69 -11.98
C PRO A 74 1.72 6.78 -10.90
N TYR A 75 1.03 6.56 -9.77
CA TYR A 75 0.98 7.50 -8.66
C TYR A 75 1.58 6.93 -7.38
N VAL A 76 1.36 5.65 -7.11
CA VAL A 76 1.88 4.96 -5.93
C VAL A 76 2.41 3.61 -6.33
N TYR A 77 3.59 3.27 -5.85
CA TYR A 77 4.07 1.89 -5.80
C TYR A 77 3.86 1.36 -4.39
N ALA A 78 3.35 0.16 -4.27
CA ALA A 78 3.04 -0.45 -2.98
C ALA A 78 3.53 -1.90 -2.90
N GLU A 79 4.07 -2.26 -1.74
CA GLU A 79 4.38 -3.63 -1.37
C GLU A 79 3.56 -4.02 -0.15
N SER A 80 2.97 -5.21 -0.21
CA SER A 80 2.12 -5.74 0.87
C SER A 80 2.58 -7.14 1.25
N VAL A 81 2.62 -7.42 2.54
CA VAL A 81 2.80 -8.75 3.10
C VAL A 81 1.54 -9.09 3.88
N ILE A 82 0.86 -10.17 3.51
CA ILE A 82 -0.52 -10.44 3.87
C ILE A 82 -0.65 -11.81 4.50
N VAL A 83 -1.33 -11.88 5.65
CA VAL A 83 -1.73 -13.13 6.30
C VAL A 83 -3.09 -13.54 5.74
N VAL A 84 -3.10 -14.21 4.59
CA VAL A 84 -4.34 -14.53 3.85
C VAL A 84 -5.30 -15.36 4.69
N SER A 85 -4.78 -16.24 5.56
CA SER A 85 -5.58 -17.10 6.45
C SER A 85 -6.44 -16.31 7.47
N ARG A 86 -6.13 -15.05 7.69
CA ARG A 86 -6.88 -14.14 8.60
C ARG A 86 -7.89 -13.26 7.86
N LEU A 87 -8.06 -13.45 6.58
CA LEU A 87 -8.95 -12.70 5.71
C LEU A 87 -10.04 -13.61 5.13
N PRO A 88 -11.17 -13.06 4.63
CA PRO A 88 -12.24 -13.87 4.06
C PRO A 88 -11.75 -14.73 2.90
N MET A 89 -12.38 -15.90 2.75
CA MET A 89 -12.13 -16.78 1.62
C MET A 89 -12.29 -16.02 0.30
N GLY A 90 -11.37 -16.24 -0.64
CA GLY A 90 -11.39 -15.56 -1.95
C GLY A 90 -10.62 -14.24 -1.99
N PHE A 91 -10.18 -13.68 -0.85
CA PHE A 91 -9.41 -12.43 -0.84
C PHE A 91 -8.14 -12.51 -1.69
N GLY A 92 -7.33 -13.55 -1.49
CA GLY A 92 -6.11 -13.77 -2.28
C GLY A 92 -6.39 -13.93 -3.78
N ASN A 93 -7.46 -14.63 -4.14
CA ASN A 93 -7.88 -14.79 -5.53
C ASN A 93 -8.30 -13.47 -6.17
N GLN A 94 -9.04 -12.62 -5.47
CA GLN A 94 -9.39 -11.29 -5.97
C GLN A 94 -8.16 -10.42 -6.21
N LEU A 95 -7.17 -10.47 -5.33
CA LEU A 95 -5.90 -9.75 -5.52
C LEU A 95 -5.14 -10.23 -6.76
N GLU A 96 -5.19 -11.52 -7.05
CA GLU A 96 -4.49 -12.10 -8.20
C GLU A 96 -5.19 -11.79 -9.53
N THR A 97 -6.52 -11.86 -9.57
CA THR A 97 -7.30 -11.86 -10.80
C THR A 97 -7.90 -10.51 -11.17
N SER A 98 -7.81 -9.49 -10.29
CA SER A 98 -8.41 -8.19 -10.54
C SER A 98 -7.40 -7.04 -10.48
N THR A 99 -7.79 -5.89 -11.04
CA THR A 99 -7.07 -4.62 -10.89
C THR A 99 -7.65 -3.75 -9.76
N VAL A 100 -8.50 -4.32 -8.92
CA VAL A 100 -9.13 -3.62 -7.80
C VAL A 100 -8.08 -3.40 -6.69
N PRO A 101 -7.91 -2.17 -6.19
CA PRO A 101 -7.02 -1.90 -5.07
C PRO A 101 -7.42 -2.62 -3.78
N ILE A 102 -6.42 -2.99 -2.95
CA ILE A 102 -6.63 -3.74 -1.69
C ILE A 102 -7.70 -3.10 -0.81
N GLY A 103 -7.65 -1.79 -0.61
CA GLY A 103 -8.61 -1.08 0.24
C GLY A 103 -10.05 -1.30 -0.20
N ARG A 104 -10.30 -1.25 -1.50
CA ARG A 104 -11.63 -1.48 -2.08
C ARG A 104 -12.07 -2.93 -1.94
N ILE A 105 -11.17 -3.91 -2.11
CA ILE A 105 -11.49 -5.33 -1.88
C ILE A 105 -11.89 -5.55 -0.41
N LEU A 106 -11.16 -4.96 0.54
CA LEU A 106 -11.50 -5.05 1.97
C LEU A 106 -12.89 -4.48 2.25
N GLU A 107 -13.24 -3.34 1.66
CA GLU A 107 -14.56 -2.72 1.79
C GLU A 107 -15.68 -3.61 1.20
N GLU A 108 -15.49 -4.12 -0.01
CA GLU A 108 -16.44 -5.01 -0.70
C GLU A 108 -16.67 -6.30 0.09
N MET A 109 -15.62 -6.84 0.71
CA MET A 109 -15.68 -8.02 1.58
C MET A 109 -16.11 -7.69 3.01
N ARG A 110 -16.43 -6.42 3.32
CA ARG A 110 -16.86 -5.94 4.64
C ARG A 110 -15.85 -6.26 5.75
N VAL A 111 -14.57 -6.18 5.44
CA VAL A 111 -13.48 -6.30 6.42
C VAL A 111 -13.20 -4.94 7.01
N THR A 112 -13.53 -4.76 8.28
CA THR A 112 -13.18 -3.55 9.02
C THR A 112 -11.74 -3.65 9.49
N VAL A 113 -10.92 -2.65 9.15
CA VAL A 113 -9.52 -2.59 9.54
C VAL A 113 -9.19 -1.28 10.25
N SER A 114 -8.27 -1.36 11.21
CA SER A 114 -7.57 -0.20 11.77
C SER A 114 -6.17 -0.11 11.21
N ARG A 115 -5.68 1.12 11.03
CA ARG A 115 -4.36 1.40 10.47
C ARG A 115 -3.43 1.90 11.58
N HIS A 116 -2.27 1.28 11.69
CA HIS A 116 -1.23 1.65 12.64
C HIS A 116 0.06 1.97 11.90
N ALA A 117 0.51 3.23 11.95
CA ALA A 117 1.81 3.61 11.40
C ALA A 117 2.90 2.85 12.15
N ILE A 118 3.80 2.24 11.40
CA ILE A 118 4.96 1.50 11.94
C ILE A 118 6.22 1.92 11.20
N GLY A 119 7.38 1.73 11.86
CA GLY A 119 8.67 1.74 11.14
C GLY A 119 8.78 0.51 10.23
N GLU A 120 9.85 0.43 9.46
CA GLU A 120 10.15 -0.78 8.68
C GLU A 120 10.32 -1.97 9.63
N PRO A 121 9.44 -2.98 9.57
CA PRO A 121 9.58 -4.13 10.44
C PRO A 121 10.76 -4.99 10.01
N ASP A 122 11.58 -5.41 10.97
CA ASP A 122 12.60 -6.42 10.74
C ASP A 122 11.95 -7.74 10.32
N GLY A 123 12.62 -8.50 9.47
CA GLY A 123 12.17 -9.84 9.08
C GLY A 123 11.03 -9.90 8.05
N VAL A 124 10.48 -8.77 7.60
CA VAL A 124 9.60 -8.75 6.42
C VAL A 124 10.46 -8.77 5.17
N PRO A 125 10.37 -9.82 4.33
CA PRO A 125 11.10 -9.86 3.08
C PRO A 125 10.68 -8.70 2.18
N ARG A 126 11.66 -7.93 1.71
CA ARG A 126 11.44 -6.88 0.70
C ARG A 126 12.24 -7.23 -0.55
N PRO A 127 11.64 -7.94 -1.48
CA PRO A 127 12.33 -8.39 -2.69
C PRO A 127 12.72 -7.25 -3.62
N ASN A 128 12.04 -6.11 -3.56
CA ASN A 128 12.32 -4.97 -4.43
C ASN A 128 12.99 -3.85 -3.64
N ARG A 129 14.32 -3.80 -3.69
CA ARG A 129 15.13 -2.71 -3.12
C ARG A 129 15.50 -1.64 -4.14
N ASP A 130 14.92 -1.67 -5.32
CA ASP A 130 15.34 -0.82 -6.44
C ASP A 130 14.74 0.59 -6.40
N MET A 131 13.79 0.85 -5.49
CA MET A 131 13.19 2.18 -5.31
C MET A 131 14.20 3.13 -4.67
N LYS A 132 14.66 4.14 -5.44
CA LYS A 132 15.58 5.16 -4.95
C LYS A 132 14.81 6.32 -4.31
N VAL A 133 15.43 7.00 -3.34
CA VAL A 133 14.87 8.22 -2.72
C VAL A 133 14.54 9.29 -3.78
N SER A 134 15.23 9.27 -4.92
CA SER A 134 14.95 10.16 -6.05
C SER A 134 13.62 9.88 -6.77
N ASP A 135 13.02 8.71 -6.59
CA ASP A 135 11.87 8.26 -7.39
C ASP A 135 10.53 8.61 -6.76
N TYR A 136 10.50 8.93 -5.48
CA TYR A 136 9.28 9.21 -4.73
C TYR A 136 9.35 10.48 -3.89
N LEU A 137 8.19 11.00 -3.49
CA LEU A 137 8.04 12.16 -2.61
C LEU A 137 7.99 11.75 -1.15
N VAL A 138 7.16 10.77 -0.83
CA VAL A 138 6.90 10.27 0.52
C VAL A 138 6.85 8.74 0.47
N ALA A 139 7.38 8.09 1.50
CA ALA A 139 7.17 6.69 1.77
C ALA A 139 6.55 6.54 3.17
N ARG A 140 5.65 5.57 3.32
CA ARG A 140 5.08 5.20 4.61
C ARG A 140 4.87 3.71 4.71
N THR A 141 5.04 3.19 5.92
CA THR A 141 4.72 1.80 6.25
C THR A 141 3.70 1.77 7.37
N TYR A 142 2.70 0.94 7.24
CA TYR A 142 1.68 0.76 8.25
C TYR A 142 1.19 -0.69 8.30
N ARG A 143 0.68 -1.06 9.46
CA ARG A 143 0.06 -2.34 9.71
C ARG A 143 -1.45 -2.17 9.74
N LEU A 144 -2.16 -3.06 9.04
CA LEU A 144 -3.60 -3.18 9.16
C LEU A 144 -3.95 -4.31 10.12
N GLU A 145 -4.88 -4.02 11.01
CA GLU A 145 -5.44 -4.98 11.96
C GLU A 145 -6.95 -5.10 11.75
N SER A 146 -7.44 -6.32 11.77
CA SER A 146 -8.87 -6.62 11.84
C SER A 146 -9.18 -7.31 13.16
N GLN A 147 -10.14 -6.79 13.91
CA GLN A 147 -10.48 -7.31 15.24
C GLN A 147 -9.24 -7.45 16.15
N GLN A 148 -8.38 -6.44 16.19
CA GLN A 148 -7.14 -6.37 16.95
C GLN A 148 -6.08 -7.42 16.56
N THR A 149 -6.25 -8.08 15.41
CA THR A 149 -5.31 -9.05 14.89
C THR A 149 -4.64 -8.51 13.63
N PRO A 150 -3.31 -8.47 13.54
CA PRO A 150 -2.61 -8.04 12.34
C PRO A 150 -3.00 -8.92 11.12
N VAL A 151 -3.36 -8.28 10.02
CA VAL A 151 -3.72 -8.99 8.78
C VAL A 151 -2.75 -8.70 7.64
N MET A 152 -2.13 -7.52 7.63
CA MET A 152 -1.13 -7.17 6.63
C MET A 152 -0.25 -5.99 7.04
N ILE A 153 0.90 -5.90 6.40
CA ILE A 153 1.79 -4.73 6.44
C ILE A 153 1.91 -4.22 5.01
N ILE A 154 1.73 -2.92 4.85
CA ILE A 154 1.81 -2.24 3.56
C ILE A 154 2.86 -1.15 3.64
N THR A 155 3.74 -1.10 2.63
CA THR A 155 4.63 0.04 2.38
C THR A 155 4.23 0.68 1.07
N GLU A 156 4.04 1.99 1.10
CA GLU A 156 3.64 2.80 -0.06
C GLU A 156 4.70 3.86 -0.34
N TRP A 157 5.07 3.98 -1.61
CA TRP A 157 5.91 5.03 -2.15
C TRP A 157 5.08 5.92 -3.07
N PHE A 158 4.86 7.16 -2.67
CA PHE A 158 4.14 8.17 -3.43
C PHE A 158 5.09 8.80 -4.44
N LEU A 159 4.82 8.58 -5.73
CA LEU A 159 5.75 8.88 -6.82
C LEU A 159 5.76 10.36 -7.19
N LYS A 160 6.82 10.78 -7.86
CA LYS A 160 7.00 12.18 -8.31
C LYS A 160 5.96 12.65 -9.33
N THR A 161 5.23 11.75 -9.96
CA THR A 161 4.07 12.07 -10.79
C THR A 161 2.99 12.87 -10.06
N LEU A 162 2.99 12.80 -8.72
CA LEU A 162 2.09 13.60 -7.86
C LEU A 162 2.56 15.04 -7.64
N THR A 163 3.78 15.38 -8.04
CA THR A 163 4.35 16.75 -7.84
C THR A 163 3.42 17.88 -8.28
N PRO A 164 2.76 17.82 -9.47
CA PRO A 164 1.90 18.92 -9.92
C PRO A 164 0.73 19.24 -9.01
N PHE A 165 0.27 18.27 -8.22
CA PHE A 165 -0.89 18.45 -7.32
C PHE A 165 -0.51 19.14 -5.99
N PHE A 166 0.77 19.28 -5.70
CA PHE A 166 1.30 19.88 -4.47
C PHE A 166 2.25 21.04 -4.72
N SER A 167 2.39 21.49 -5.96
CA SER A 167 3.14 22.69 -6.29
C SER A 167 2.28 23.93 -5.99
N PRO A 168 2.83 24.98 -5.38
CA PRO A 168 2.12 26.27 -5.34
C PRO A 168 1.85 26.70 -6.79
N ALA A 169 0.64 27.19 -7.01
CA ALA A 169 0.25 27.79 -8.28
C ALA A 169 1.15 29.00 -8.62
#